data_052422799b986dd8e7491be65594512d
#
_entry.id   052422799b986dd8e7491be65594512d
#
_cell.length_a   1.000
_cell.length_b   1.000
_cell.length_c   1.000
_cell.angle_alpha   90.00
_cell.angle_beta   90.00
_cell.angle_gamma   90.00
#
_symmetry.space_group_name_H-M   'P 1'
#
loop_
_entity.id
_entity.type
_entity.pdbx_description
1 polymer ?
#
loop_
_entity_poly.entity_id
_entity_poly.type
_entity_poly.pdbx_seq_one_letter_code
_entity_poly.pdbx_strand_id
1 'polypeptide(L)'
;MQRRTFLQAGVVATFGTQLLAALRQERLDEAGEVLAKATGSGQVESAVMHVTQREATFTRHFGKAKSDDAMFLLGSISKPICITALMTLFDQQKFGLDDPVKKFIPKFTGDGRDQVTMKHLLTHVSGLPDQLADNNALRKAHAGLSEFVAGAIRTPLQFAAGSKYQYSSMAILLATHVAELISGASILEQVDRTVFQPLGMKHSAQGLGRFVIGDMVNCQTEFGAPEAGAGDPSAKDWDWNSAYWRKLGAPWGGTHASAPDVGRFLAEFLLEQGKIVKPETARLMTSNHNGAGLTPRGLGLSVGATAGSPGCSEKSFGHTGSTGTIAWADRATETICVVLTSLPARAVQPHPRDVAAQRVANVAK
;
A
#
# COMPACT_ATOMS: atom_id res chain seq x y z
N MET A 1 -44.83 10.60 38.22
CA MET A 1 -44.72 9.47 37.28
C MET A 1 -43.63 9.61 36.22
N GLN A 2 -42.57 10.45 36.36
CA GLN A 2 -41.55 10.71 35.30
C GLN A 2 -40.14 10.18 35.59
N ARG A 3 -39.86 9.56 36.73
CA ARG A 3 -38.49 9.07 37.06
C ARG A 3 -38.20 7.64 36.65
N ARG A 4 -39.20 6.81 36.34
CA ARG A 4 -39.01 5.40 35.98
C ARG A 4 -38.66 5.15 34.49
N THR A 5 -39.08 6.08 33.61
CA THR A 5 -38.85 5.92 32.15
C THR A 5 -37.41 6.24 31.72
N PHE A 6 -36.70 7.12 32.44
CA PHE A 6 -35.32 7.48 32.12
C PHE A 6 -34.29 6.37 32.48
N LEU A 7 -34.55 5.60 33.53
CA LEU A 7 -33.65 4.50 33.93
C LEU A 7 -33.75 3.30 32.98
N GLN A 8 -34.92 3.02 32.42
CA GLN A 8 -35.08 1.92 31.47
C GLN A 8 -34.47 2.22 30.12
N ALA A 9 -34.52 3.47 29.61
CA ALA A 9 -33.89 3.85 28.37
C ALA A 9 -32.33 3.82 28.44
N GLY A 10 -31.76 4.22 29.57
CA GLY A 10 -30.30 4.17 29.80
C GLY A 10 -29.73 2.75 29.87
N VAL A 11 -30.47 1.82 30.52
CA VAL A 11 -30.05 0.41 30.65
C VAL A 11 -30.15 -0.30 29.30
N VAL A 12 -31.21 -0.09 28.52
CA VAL A 12 -31.35 -0.73 27.20
C VAL A 12 -30.30 -0.22 26.21
N ALA A 13 -29.93 1.05 26.27
CA ALA A 13 -28.89 1.63 25.40
C ALA A 13 -27.50 1.07 25.74
N THR A 14 -27.16 0.88 27.02
CA THR A 14 -25.88 0.31 27.44
C THR A 14 -25.77 -1.17 27.10
N PHE A 15 -26.81 -1.97 27.27
CA PHE A 15 -26.84 -3.38 26.89
C PHE A 15 -26.75 -3.57 25.36
N GLY A 16 -27.44 -2.73 24.58
CA GLY A 16 -27.37 -2.76 23.13
C GLY A 16 -25.97 -2.45 22.58
N THR A 17 -25.28 -1.46 23.13
CA THR A 17 -23.90 -1.13 22.72
C THR A 17 -22.90 -2.19 23.13
N GLN A 18 -23.04 -2.81 24.30
CA GLN A 18 -22.16 -3.91 24.72
C GLN A 18 -22.38 -5.18 23.88
N LEU A 19 -23.62 -5.52 23.56
CA LEU A 19 -23.93 -6.66 22.70
C LEU A 19 -23.39 -6.47 21.29
N LEU A 20 -23.54 -5.28 20.69
CA LEU A 20 -22.98 -4.95 19.37
C LEU A 20 -21.45 -4.97 19.38
N ALA A 21 -20.80 -4.51 20.45
CA ALA A 21 -19.35 -4.58 20.59
C ALA A 21 -18.87 -6.03 20.70
N ALA A 22 -19.58 -6.88 21.48
CA ALA A 22 -19.27 -8.30 21.60
C ALA A 22 -19.42 -9.05 20.27
N LEU A 23 -20.50 -8.82 19.53
CA LEU A 23 -20.73 -9.41 18.20
C LEU A 23 -19.67 -9.00 17.18
N ARG A 24 -19.20 -7.75 17.26
CA ARG A 24 -18.08 -7.30 16.41
C ARG A 24 -16.77 -7.97 16.77
N GLN A 25 -16.48 -8.12 18.05
CA GLN A 25 -15.28 -8.80 18.52
C GLN A 25 -15.26 -10.26 18.05
N GLU A 26 -16.35 -11.00 18.25
CA GLU A 26 -16.50 -12.40 17.81
C GLU A 26 -16.22 -12.55 16.31
N ARG A 27 -16.76 -11.65 15.48
CA ARG A 27 -16.53 -11.67 14.03
C ARG A 27 -15.10 -11.29 13.62
N LEU A 28 -14.43 -10.39 14.36
CA LEU A 28 -13.01 -10.10 14.16
C LEU A 28 -12.14 -11.29 14.55
N ASP A 29 -12.52 -12.01 15.60
CA ASP A 29 -11.88 -13.27 16.00
C ASP A 29 -12.05 -14.33 14.90
N GLU A 30 -13.23 -14.46 14.28
CA GLU A 30 -13.43 -15.33 13.11
C GLU A 30 -12.54 -14.96 11.91
N ALA A 31 -12.32 -13.67 11.67
CA ALA A 31 -11.37 -13.22 10.65
C ALA A 31 -9.92 -13.62 11.01
N GLY A 32 -9.56 -13.49 12.28
CA GLY A 32 -8.26 -13.92 12.83
C GLY A 32 -8.06 -15.43 12.75
N GLU A 33 -9.11 -16.24 12.95
CA GLU A 33 -9.03 -17.70 12.84
C GLU A 33 -8.61 -18.19 11.45
N VAL A 34 -8.94 -17.44 10.38
CA VAL A 34 -8.46 -17.73 9.02
C VAL A 34 -6.93 -17.73 9.00
N LEU A 35 -6.32 -16.72 9.62
CA LEU A 35 -4.86 -16.58 9.66
C LEU A 35 -4.23 -17.58 10.65
N ALA A 36 -4.88 -17.83 11.79
CA ALA A 36 -4.44 -18.84 12.75
C ALA A 36 -4.42 -20.23 12.13
N LYS A 37 -5.45 -20.59 11.36
CA LYS A 37 -5.52 -21.87 10.65
C LYS A 37 -4.45 -21.96 9.54
N ALA A 38 -4.28 -20.91 8.76
CA ALA A 38 -3.29 -20.88 7.70
C ALA A 38 -1.84 -20.95 8.24
N THR A 39 -1.57 -20.32 9.38
CA THR A 39 -0.25 -20.40 10.02
C THR A 39 -0.07 -21.73 10.77
N GLY A 40 -1.11 -22.26 11.39
CA GLY A 40 -1.06 -23.56 12.06
C GLY A 40 -0.86 -24.75 11.11
N SER A 41 -1.32 -24.64 9.87
CA SER A 41 -1.08 -25.65 8.82
C SER A 41 0.28 -25.50 8.12
N GLY A 42 1.04 -24.42 8.40
CA GLY A 42 2.30 -24.12 7.72
C GLY A 42 2.13 -23.49 6.32
N GLN A 43 0.91 -23.23 5.85
CA GLN A 43 0.67 -22.56 4.55
C GLN A 43 1.23 -21.13 4.56
N VAL A 44 1.01 -20.39 5.65
CA VAL A 44 1.56 -19.06 5.90
C VAL A 44 2.54 -19.16 7.06
N GLU A 45 3.76 -18.67 6.91
CA GLU A 45 4.71 -18.72 8.02
C GLU A 45 4.45 -17.64 9.07
N SER A 46 4.13 -16.43 8.62
CA SER A 46 3.92 -15.28 9.49
C SER A 46 2.75 -14.43 8.98
N ALA A 47 1.91 -13.96 9.89
CA ALA A 47 0.86 -13.00 9.55
C ALA A 47 0.62 -12.02 10.70
N VAL A 48 0.13 -10.82 10.36
CA VAL A 48 -0.42 -9.84 11.31
C VAL A 48 -1.70 -9.27 10.70
N MET A 49 -2.75 -9.18 11.51
CA MET A 49 -3.98 -8.48 11.18
C MET A 49 -4.16 -7.28 12.11
N HIS A 50 -4.44 -6.10 11.53
CA HIS A 50 -4.79 -4.89 12.26
C HIS A 50 -6.06 -4.31 11.66
N VAL A 51 -7.06 -4.09 12.51
CA VAL A 51 -8.36 -3.52 12.13
C VAL A 51 -8.69 -2.39 13.09
N THR A 52 -9.12 -1.25 12.55
CA THR A 52 -9.77 -0.21 13.34
C THR A 52 -11.13 0.08 12.75
N GLN A 53 -12.11 0.25 13.61
CA GLN A 53 -13.44 0.71 13.23
C GLN A 53 -13.93 1.68 14.29
N ARG A 54 -14.04 2.96 13.91
CA ARG A 54 -14.28 4.06 14.86
C ARG A 54 -13.24 4.04 15.99
N GLU A 55 -13.65 3.86 17.23
CA GLU A 55 -12.77 3.80 18.40
C GLU A 55 -12.25 2.38 18.74
N ALA A 56 -12.80 1.34 18.09
CA ALA A 56 -12.38 -0.04 18.33
C ALA A 56 -11.13 -0.38 17.52
N THR A 57 -10.17 -1.04 18.16
CA THR A 57 -8.94 -1.51 17.55
C THR A 57 -8.75 -2.99 17.87
N PHE A 58 -8.43 -3.76 16.85
CA PHE A 58 -8.05 -5.16 16.95
C PHE A 58 -6.70 -5.35 16.27
N THR A 59 -5.73 -5.92 16.99
CA THR A 59 -4.43 -6.29 16.40
C THR A 59 -4.02 -7.65 16.91
N ARG A 60 -3.55 -8.52 16.01
CA ARG A 60 -3.10 -9.86 16.39
C ARG A 60 -2.06 -10.38 15.39
N HIS A 61 -1.00 -10.98 15.93
CA HIS A 61 0.02 -11.69 15.16
C HIS A 61 -0.21 -13.20 15.19
N PHE A 62 0.30 -13.92 14.16
CA PHE A 62 0.10 -15.34 13.95
C PHE A 62 1.39 -15.99 13.42
N GLY A 63 1.54 -17.30 13.72
CA GLY A 63 2.65 -18.09 13.23
C GLY A 63 4.01 -17.65 13.81
N LYS A 64 5.00 -17.44 12.95
CA LYS A 64 6.36 -17.03 13.33
C LYS A 64 6.52 -15.51 13.53
N ALA A 65 5.47 -14.69 13.34
CA ALA A 65 5.51 -13.27 13.66
C ALA A 65 5.73 -13.08 15.17
N LYS A 66 6.77 -12.30 15.55
CA LYS A 66 7.19 -12.20 16.97
C LYS A 66 6.38 -11.21 17.78
N SER A 67 5.66 -10.30 17.13
CA SER A 67 4.82 -9.27 17.76
C SER A 67 3.83 -8.70 16.76
N ASP A 68 2.88 -7.91 17.25
CA ASP A 68 1.94 -7.14 16.44
C ASP A 68 2.65 -6.08 15.57
N ASP A 69 3.85 -5.65 16.00
CA ASP A 69 4.71 -4.70 15.28
C ASP A 69 5.72 -5.36 14.34
N ALA A 70 5.59 -6.67 14.05
CA ALA A 70 6.43 -7.37 13.10
C ALA A 70 6.41 -6.65 11.73
N MET A 71 7.59 -6.41 11.15
CA MET A 71 7.76 -5.64 9.92
C MET A 71 7.77 -6.55 8.70
N PHE A 72 6.84 -6.32 7.79
CA PHE A 72 6.69 -7.06 6.53
C PHE A 72 7.15 -6.20 5.35
N LEU A 73 7.70 -6.83 4.32
CA LEU A 73 7.85 -6.20 3.01
C LEU A 73 6.46 -6.00 2.39
N LEU A 74 6.07 -4.75 2.21
CA LEU A 74 4.71 -4.39 1.82
C LEU A 74 4.38 -4.64 0.35
N GLY A 75 5.40 -4.84 -0.50
CA GLY A 75 5.18 -4.88 -1.94
C GLY A 75 4.52 -3.59 -2.41
N SER A 76 3.52 -3.69 -3.26
CA SER A 76 2.92 -2.52 -3.92
C SER A 76 2.16 -1.54 -3.01
N ILE A 77 1.94 -1.86 -1.74
CA ILE A 77 1.48 -0.87 -0.75
C ILE A 77 2.54 0.24 -0.55
N SER A 78 3.78 0.02 -0.96
CA SER A 78 4.83 1.05 -1.01
C SER A 78 4.46 2.23 -1.91
N LYS A 79 3.73 1.99 -3.00
CA LYS A 79 3.39 3.01 -3.99
C LYS A 79 2.63 4.20 -3.39
N PRO A 80 1.46 4.02 -2.74
CA PRO A 80 0.77 5.14 -2.13
C PRO A 80 1.60 5.85 -1.05
N ILE A 81 2.43 5.12 -0.29
CA ILE A 81 3.32 5.70 0.73
C ILE A 81 4.34 6.65 0.07
N CYS A 82 5.05 6.18 -0.96
CA CYS A 82 6.04 7.01 -1.68
C CYS A 82 5.39 8.15 -2.46
N ILE A 83 4.21 7.93 -3.05
CA ILE A 83 3.47 9.02 -3.72
C ILE A 83 3.00 10.07 -2.72
N THR A 84 2.67 9.69 -1.48
CA THR A 84 2.31 10.68 -0.46
C THR A 84 3.48 11.64 -0.17
N ALA A 85 4.72 11.16 -0.14
CA ALA A 85 5.89 12.03 -0.03
C ALA A 85 6.00 13.02 -1.20
N LEU A 86 5.74 12.58 -2.45
CA LEU A 86 5.62 13.49 -3.61
C LEU A 86 4.49 14.50 -3.41
N MET A 87 3.32 14.08 -2.89
CA MET A 87 2.16 14.97 -2.72
C MET A 87 2.37 16.04 -1.66
N THR A 88 3.34 15.90 -0.75
CA THR A 88 3.75 17.02 0.12
C THR A 88 4.37 18.17 -0.67
N LEU A 89 5.03 17.87 -1.80
CA LEU A 89 5.55 18.89 -2.72
C LEU A 89 4.44 19.52 -3.57
N PHE A 90 3.38 18.76 -3.86
CA PHE A 90 2.16 19.31 -4.49
C PHE A 90 1.51 20.36 -3.59
N ASP A 91 1.39 20.09 -2.29
CA ASP A 91 0.86 21.04 -1.30
C ASP A 91 1.70 22.33 -1.20
N GLN A 92 3.00 22.23 -1.50
CA GLN A 92 3.93 23.34 -1.61
C GLN A 92 3.92 24.03 -2.99
N GLN A 93 3.03 23.61 -3.90
CA GLN A 93 2.89 24.15 -5.27
C GLN A 93 4.18 24.00 -6.11
N LYS A 94 4.99 22.96 -5.85
CA LYS A 94 6.23 22.70 -6.59
C LYS A 94 5.97 22.02 -7.94
N PHE A 95 4.81 21.38 -8.10
CA PHE A 95 4.33 20.81 -9.37
C PHE A 95 2.81 20.79 -9.40
N GLY A 96 2.25 20.68 -10.62
CA GLY A 96 0.83 20.46 -10.89
C GLY A 96 0.57 19.06 -11.46
N LEU A 97 -0.64 18.53 -11.29
CA LEU A 97 -1.01 17.21 -11.82
C LEU A 97 -0.97 17.15 -13.36
N ASP A 98 -1.25 18.26 -14.01
CA ASP A 98 -1.23 18.37 -15.47
C ASP A 98 0.14 18.82 -16.03
N ASP A 99 1.13 19.03 -15.15
CA ASP A 99 2.50 19.29 -15.59
C ASP A 99 3.03 18.11 -16.42
N PRO A 100 3.60 18.34 -17.62
CA PRO A 100 4.22 17.28 -18.37
C PRO A 100 5.49 16.78 -17.66
N VAL A 101 5.69 15.46 -17.63
CA VAL A 101 6.85 14.83 -16.97
C VAL A 101 8.17 15.37 -17.48
N LYS A 102 8.26 15.69 -18.79
CA LYS A 102 9.45 16.29 -19.43
C LYS A 102 9.87 17.63 -18.83
N LYS A 103 8.97 18.35 -18.16
CA LYS A 103 9.30 19.59 -17.42
C LYS A 103 10.35 19.32 -16.34
N PHE A 104 10.30 18.15 -15.70
CA PHE A 104 11.20 17.75 -14.63
C PHE A 104 12.30 16.80 -15.13
N ILE A 105 11.97 15.94 -16.10
CA ILE A 105 12.87 14.97 -16.72
C ILE A 105 12.98 15.26 -18.22
N PRO A 106 13.82 16.23 -18.66
CA PRO A 106 13.88 16.65 -20.06
C PRO A 106 14.18 15.53 -21.06
N LYS A 107 14.88 14.46 -20.60
CA LYS A 107 15.17 13.28 -21.41
C LYS A 107 13.95 12.37 -21.64
N PHE A 108 12.85 12.56 -20.90
CA PHE A 108 11.60 11.83 -21.08
C PHE A 108 10.75 12.52 -22.19
N THR A 109 11.17 12.38 -23.41
CA THR A 109 10.61 13.05 -24.60
C THR A 109 10.59 12.12 -25.81
N GLY A 110 9.85 12.49 -26.86
CA GLY A 110 9.69 11.71 -28.09
C GLY A 110 8.70 10.53 -27.93
N ASP A 111 8.26 9.97 -29.04
CA ASP A 111 7.37 8.79 -29.09
C ASP A 111 6.14 8.90 -28.19
N GLY A 112 5.52 10.11 -28.13
CA GLY A 112 4.33 10.37 -27.30
C GLY A 112 4.61 10.69 -25.84
N ARG A 113 5.86 10.54 -25.34
CA ARG A 113 6.23 10.83 -23.94
C ARG A 113 6.01 12.29 -23.55
N ASP A 114 6.07 13.20 -24.51
CA ASP A 114 5.81 14.65 -24.31
C ASP A 114 4.40 14.95 -23.76
N GLN A 115 3.44 14.06 -23.98
CA GLN A 115 2.05 14.18 -23.54
C GLN A 115 1.80 13.54 -22.16
N VAL A 116 2.78 12.83 -21.61
CA VAL A 116 2.63 12.20 -20.30
C VAL A 116 2.72 13.25 -19.21
N THR A 117 1.67 13.37 -18.39
CA THR A 117 1.62 14.28 -17.24
C THR A 117 1.89 13.55 -15.92
N MET A 118 2.11 14.31 -14.86
CA MET A 118 2.23 13.76 -13.50
C MET A 118 0.99 12.93 -13.13
N LYS A 119 -0.21 13.41 -13.45
CA LYS A 119 -1.46 12.65 -13.24
C LYS A 119 -1.45 11.29 -13.95
N HIS A 120 -1.00 11.22 -15.18
CA HIS A 120 -0.91 9.97 -15.94
C HIS A 120 0.00 8.93 -15.26
N LEU A 121 1.11 9.37 -14.64
CA LEU A 121 1.98 8.48 -13.86
C LEU A 121 1.26 7.95 -12.62
N LEU A 122 0.59 8.83 -11.87
CA LEU A 122 -0.02 8.54 -10.58
C LEU A 122 -1.28 7.66 -10.69
N THR A 123 -1.92 7.63 -11.86
CA THR A 123 -3.18 6.91 -12.10
C THR A 123 -3.05 5.72 -13.04
N HIS A 124 -1.81 5.35 -13.40
CA HIS A 124 -1.49 4.19 -14.24
C HIS A 124 -2.10 4.25 -15.66
N VAL A 125 -2.14 5.42 -16.24
CA VAL A 125 -2.59 5.65 -17.64
C VAL A 125 -1.49 6.28 -18.50
N SER A 126 -0.23 6.18 -18.08
CA SER A 126 0.91 6.79 -18.76
C SER A 126 1.36 6.08 -20.04
N GLY A 127 1.01 4.80 -20.20
CA GLY A 127 1.54 3.94 -21.27
C GLY A 127 2.86 3.26 -20.92
N LEU A 128 3.48 3.55 -19.77
CA LEU A 128 4.69 2.85 -19.30
C LEU A 128 4.35 1.42 -18.84
N PRO A 129 5.22 0.43 -19.10
CA PRO A 129 5.04 -0.95 -18.63
C PRO A 129 5.13 -1.05 -17.11
N ASP A 130 4.68 -2.18 -16.53
CA ASP A 130 4.85 -2.43 -15.11
C ASP A 130 6.32 -2.61 -14.74
N GLN A 131 7.04 -3.44 -15.48
CA GLN A 131 8.46 -3.69 -15.28
C GLN A 131 9.25 -3.39 -16.55
N LEU A 132 10.54 -3.11 -16.42
CA LEU A 132 11.46 -3.03 -17.54
C LEU A 132 11.67 -4.41 -18.16
N ALA A 133 11.92 -4.47 -19.47
CA ALA A 133 12.20 -5.72 -20.16
C ALA A 133 13.44 -6.42 -19.58
N ASP A 134 14.42 -5.65 -19.12
CA ASP A 134 15.68 -6.11 -18.51
C ASP A 134 15.67 -6.10 -16.98
N ASN A 135 14.46 -6.00 -16.34
CA ASN A 135 14.31 -5.93 -14.89
C ASN A 135 15.13 -6.99 -14.14
N ASN A 136 15.06 -8.26 -14.58
CA ASN A 136 15.77 -9.34 -13.90
C ASN A 136 17.30 -9.26 -14.12
N ALA A 137 17.76 -8.76 -15.25
CA ALA A 137 19.18 -8.50 -15.51
C ALA A 137 19.71 -7.39 -14.58
N LEU A 138 18.96 -6.30 -14.44
CA LEU A 138 19.28 -5.21 -13.51
C LEU A 138 19.36 -5.71 -12.06
N ARG A 139 18.40 -6.53 -11.62
CA ARG A 139 18.41 -7.10 -10.27
C ARG A 139 19.60 -8.02 -10.05
N LYS A 140 19.89 -8.92 -10.99
CA LYS A 140 21.07 -9.81 -10.95
C LYS A 140 22.39 -9.03 -10.89
N ALA A 141 22.44 -7.87 -11.55
CA ALA A 141 23.59 -6.98 -11.51
C ALA A 141 23.63 -6.10 -10.25
N HIS A 142 22.66 -6.22 -9.34
CA HIS A 142 22.48 -5.36 -8.16
C HIS A 142 22.45 -3.87 -8.51
N ALA A 143 21.78 -3.53 -9.63
CA ALA A 143 21.67 -2.16 -10.12
C ALA A 143 20.97 -1.25 -9.07
N GLY A 144 21.41 -0.02 -8.94
CA GLY A 144 20.77 0.99 -8.11
C GLY A 144 19.51 1.57 -8.77
N LEU A 145 18.75 2.40 -8.04
CA LEU A 145 17.53 3.02 -8.57
C LEU A 145 17.80 3.88 -9.82
N SER A 146 18.97 4.49 -9.94
CA SER A 146 19.37 5.29 -11.10
C SER A 146 19.34 4.53 -12.43
N GLU A 147 19.73 3.25 -12.42
CA GLU A 147 19.70 2.41 -13.62
C GLU A 147 18.25 2.07 -14.01
N PHE A 148 17.39 1.78 -13.03
CA PHE A 148 15.95 1.61 -13.29
C PHE A 148 15.31 2.88 -13.82
N VAL A 149 15.63 4.06 -13.27
CA VAL A 149 15.17 5.36 -13.76
C VAL A 149 15.63 5.57 -15.20
N ALA A 150 16.91 5.34 -15.48
CA ALA A 150 17.45 5.47 -16.84
C ALA A 150 16.77 4.52 -17.84
N GLY A 151 16.45 3.30 -17.42
CA GLY A 151 15.65 2.33 -18.17
C GLY A 151 14.24 2.85 -18.45
N ALA A 152 13.54 3.31 -17.42
CA ALA A 152 12.16 3.80 -17.52
C ALA A 152 12.04 5.04 -18.44
N ILE A 153 13.02 5.95 -18.40
CA ILE A 153 13.08 7.14 -19.29
C ILE A 153 13.15 6.72 -20.77
N ARG A 154 13.90 5.66 -21.09
CA ARG A 154 14.10 5.20 -22.48
C ARG A 154 13.02 4.22 -22.97
N THR A 155 12.26 3.62 -22.06
CA THR A 155 11.27 2.59 -22.40
C THR A 155 10.16 3.19 -23.27
N PRO A 156 9.82 2.57 -24.43
CA PRO A 156 8.70 3.01 -25.26
C PRO A 156 7.37 2.91 -24.52
N LEU A 157 6.45 3.83 -24.79
CA LEU A 157 5.08 3.73 -24.33
C LEU A 157 4.35 2.62 -25.09
N GLN A 158 3.57 1.81 -24.40
CA GLN A 158 2.78 0.72 -24.98
C GLN A 158 1.46 1.23 -25.59
N PHE A 159 1.03 2.44 -25.22
CA PHE A 159 -0.16 3.12 -25.74
C PHE A 159 -0.07 4.62 -25.43
N ALA A 160 -0.89 5.44 -26.10
CA ALA A 160 -0.93 6.88 -25.88
C ALA A 160 -1.42 7.20 -24.45
N ALA A 161 -0.75 8.14 -23.79
CA ALA A 161 -1.09 8.57 -22.44
C ALA A 161 -2.59 8.93 -22.32
N GLY A 162 -3.24 8.45 -21.25
CA GLY A 162 -4.66 8.65 -20.98
C GLY A 162 -5.61 7.73 -21.74
N SER A 163 -5.15 6.95 -22.73
CA SER A 163 -6.05 6.16 -23.58
C SER A 163 -6.42 4.78 -23.02
N LYS A 164 -5.58 4.20 -22.16
CA LYS A 164 -5.80 2.88 -21.53
C LYS A 164 -5.27 2.89 -20.11
N TYR A 165 -5.83 2.01 -19.30
CA TYR A 165 -5.30 1.70 -17.98
C TYR A 165 -4.32 0.51 -18.09
N GLN A 166 -3.13 0.68 -17.53
CA GLN A 166 -2.18 -0.39 -17.31
C GLN A 166 -1.37 -0.11 -16.06
N TYR A 167 -1.46 -0.98 -15.08
CA TYR A 167 -0.69 -0.88 -13.86
C TYR A 167 0.81 -0.79 -14.19
N SER A 168 1.51 0.18 -13.57
CA SER A 168 2.89 0.48 -13.91
C SER A 168 3.71 0.86 -12.68
N SER A 169 4.68 0.04 -12.34
CA SER A 169 5.70 0.34 -11.33
C SER A 169 6.68 1.38 -11.83
N MET A 170 6.96 1.39 -13.16
CA MET A 170 7.85 2.37 -13.77
C MET A 170 7.28 3.78 -13.76
N ALA A 171 5.96 3.91 -13.86
CA ALA A 171 5.29 5.20 -13.70
C ALA A 171 5.50 5.77 -12.27
N ILE A 172 5.37 4.92 -11.26
CA ILE A 172 5.63 5.32 -9.87
C ILE A 172 7.09 5.66 -9.63
N LEU A 173 8.01 4.90 -10.21
CA LEU A 173 9.45 5.20 -10.15
C LEU A 173 9.75 6.59 -10.73
N LEU A 174 9.23 6.93 -11.93
CA LEU A 174 9.45 8.25 -12.51
C LEU A 174 8.79 9.37 -11.70
N ALA A 175 7.58 9.14 -11.15
CA ALA A 175 6.92 10.11 -10.28
C ALA A 175 7.75 10.40 -9.01
N THR A 176 8.30 9.37 -8.38
CA THR A 176 9.16 9.55 -7.19
C THR A 176 10.52 10.14 -7.56
N HIS A 177 11.06 9.83 -8.74
CA HIS A 177 12.27 10.51 -9.23
C HIS A 177 12.04 12.02 -9.44
N VAL A 178 10.86 12.43 -9.89
CA VAL A 178 10.49 13.87 -9.93
C VAL A 178 10.51 14.47 -8.52
N ALA A 179 10.05 13.73 -7.48
CA ALA A 179 10.15 14.21 -6.12
C ALA A 179 11.61 14.43 -5.69
N GLU A 180 12.52 13.51 -6.04
CA GLU A 180 13.96 13.65 -5.78
C GLU A 180 14.56 14.88 -6.48
N LEU A 181 14.21 15.10 -7.74
CA LEU A 181 14.70 16.26 -8.51
C LEU A 181 14.20 17.60 -7.94
N ILE A 182 12.96 17.65 -7.44
CA ILE A 182 12.40 18.87 -6.85
C ILE A 182 12.98 19.14 -5.46
N SER A 183 13.15 18.12 -4.64
CA SER A 183 13.53 18.27 -3.23
C SER A 183 15.05 18.24 -3.00
N GLY A 184 15.81 17.63 -3.90
CA GLY A 184 17.24 17.36 -3.73
C GLY A 184 17.56 16.22 -2.73
N ALA A 185 16.54 15.52 -2.20
CA ALA A 185 16.69 14.40 -1.26
C ALA A 185 16.25 13.08 -1.90
N SER A 186 16.81 11.96 -1.47
CA SER A 186 16.38 10.64 -1.94
C SER A 186 14.94 10.36 -1.53
N ILE A 187 14.24 9.51 -2.31
CA ILE A 187 12.87 9.11 -1.96
C ILE A 187 12.81 8.39 -0.61
N LEU A 188 13.87 7.66 -0.23
CA LEU A 188 13.96 6.99 1.06
C LEU A 188 13.91 7.99 2.21
N GLU A 189 14.69 9.05 2.09
CA GLU A 189 14.78 10.16 3.07
C GLU A 189 13.48 10.98 3.12
N GLN A 190 12.89 11.26 1.96
CA GLN A 190 11.63 11.99 1.87
C GLN A 190 10.51 11.24 2.58
N VAL A 191 10.35 9.93 2.29
CA VAL A 191 9.31 9.09 2.91
C VAL A 191 9.49 9.05 4.44
N ASP A 192 10.72 8.86 4.92
CA ASP A 192 10.96 8.86 6.36
C ASP A 192 10.54 10.18 7.00
N ARG A 193 11.05 11.31 6.46
CA ARG A 193 10.85 12.65 7.03
C ARG A 193 9.42 13.16 6.89
N THR A 194 8.74 12.89 5.76
CA THR A 194 7.46 13.52 5.44
C THR A 194 6.25 12.60 5.65
N VAL A 195 6.46 11.29 5.83
CA VAL A 195 5.39 10.32 6.06
C VAL A 195 5.56 9.60 7.38
N PHE A 196 6.67 8.87 7.57
CA PHE A 196 6.80 7.99 8.74
C PHE A 196 6.93 8.76 10.05
N GLN A 197 7.81 9.76 10.11
CA GLN A 197 8.03 10.54 11.33
C GLN A 197 6.76 11.30 11.77
N PRO A 198 6.07 12.09 10.90
CA PRO A 198 4.87 12.83 11.30
C PRO A 198 3.70 11.93 11.74
N LEU A 199 3.58 10.73 11.18
CA LEU A 199 2.55 9.76 11.57
C LEU A 199 2.94 8.88 12.75
N GLY A 200 4.18 8.99 13.26
CA GLY A 200 4.68 8.15 14.33
C GLY A 200 4.79 6.66 13.93
N MET A 201 5.10 6.37 12.65
CA MET A 201 5.27 5.03 12.11
C MET A 201 6.63 4.47 12.50
N LYS A 202 6.75 4.04 13.75
CA LYS A 202 8.03 3.66 14.38
C LYS A 202 8.62 2.35 13.85
N HIS A 203 7.78 1.47 13.30
CA HIS A 203 8.16 0.18 12.72
C HIS A 203 7.99 0.21 11.21
N SER A 204 8.54 1.26 10.57
CA SER A 204 8.47 1.47 9.13
C SER A 204 9.77 2.02 8.59
N ALA A 205 10.12 1.60 7.37
CA ALA A 205 11.26 2.12 6.61
C ALA A 205 11.03 1.95 5.10
N GLN A 206 11.45 2.91 4.31
CA GLN A 206 11.66 2.73 2.88
C GLN A 206 13.06 2.15 2.69
N GLY A 207 13.16 0.93 2.15
CA GLY A 207 14.39 0.15 2.29
C GLY A 207 14.56 -0.38 3.72
N LEU A 208 15.80 -0.46 4.20
CA LEU A 208 16.09 -0.90 5.58
C LEU A 208 16.05 0.23 6.60
N GLY A 209 16.30 1.48 6.17
CA GLY A 209 16.39 2.62 7.10
C GLY A 209 17.38 2.34 8.25
N ARG A 210 16.90 2.49 9.49
CA ARG A 210 17.67 2.19 10.72
C ARG A 210 17.65 0.72 11.15
N PHE A 211 16.91 -0.14 10.46
CA PHE A 211 16.72 -1.55 10.83
C PHE A 211 17.74 -2.45 10.14
N VAL A 212 17.92 -3.64 10.68
CA VAL A 212 18.71 -4.70 10.07
C VAL A 212 17.79 -5.78 9.46
N ILE A 213 18.32 -6.58 8.54
CA ILE A 213 17.52 -7.60 7.84
C ILE A 213 16.84 -8.57 8.82
N GLY A 214 17.49 -8.91 9.93
CA GLY A 214 16.96 -9.80 10.95
C GLY A 214 15.72 -9.28 11.70
N ASP A 215 15.42 -7.98 11.61
CA ASP A 215 14.22 -7.36 12.17
C ASP A 215 12.99 -7.58 11.28
N MET A 216 13.20 -8.01 10.03
CA MET A 216 12.15 -8.11 9.01
C MET A 216 11.62 -9.53 8.91
N VAL A 217 10.32 -9.66 8.69
CA VAL A 217 9.70 -10.93 8.31
C VAL A 217 10.17 -11.34 6.91
N ASN A 218 10.55 -12.62 6.75
CA ASN A 218 10.90 -13.16 5.45
C ASN A 218 9.64 -13.46 4.62
N CYS A 219 9.70 -13.17 3.32
CA CYS A 219 8.72 -13.64 2.36
C CYS A 219 8.99 -15.13 2.04
N GLN A 220 7.95 -15.90 1.77
CA GLN A 220 8.04 -17.27 1.24
C GLN A 220 8.34 -17.17 -0.27
N THR A 221 9.62 -16.85 -0.61
CA THR A 221 10.06 -16.49 -1.97
C THR A 221 9.96 -17.62 -2.98
N GLU A 222 9.80 -18.87 -2.53
CA GLU A 222 9.50 -20.03 -3.37
C GLU A 222 8.19 -19.86 -4.17
N PHE A 223 7.26 -19.03 -3.66
CA PHE A 223 6.02 -18.63 -4.33
C PHE A 223 6.09 -17.21 -4.90
N GLY A 224 7.30 -16.65 -4.99
CA GLY A 224 7.52 -15.28 -5.44
C GLY A 224 7.05 -15.00 -6.86
N ALA A 225 6.92 -13.71 -7.19
CA ALA A 225 6.58 -13.28 -8.53
C ALA A 225 7.77 -13.44 -9.51
N PRO A 226 7.52 -13.58 -10.83
CA PRO A 226 8.59 -13.74 -11.84
C PRO A 226 9.63 -12.62 -11.80
N GLU A 227 9.20 -11.39 -11.54
CA GLU A 227 10.08 -10.23 -11.40
C GLU A 227 10.94 -10.26 -10.13
N ALA A 228 10.68 -11.20 -9.22
CA ALA A 228 11.47 -11.45 -8.00
C ALA A 228 12.15 -12.82 -8.01
N GLY A 229 12.32 -13.41 -9.18
CA GLY A 229 12.99 -14.71 -9.33
C GLY A 229 12.06 -15.92 -9.26
N ALA A 230 10.76 -15.77 -8.96
CA ALA A 230 9.74 -16.84 -8.96
C ALA A 230 10.16 -18.12 -8.20
N GLY A 231 10.91 -17.99 -7.09
CA GLY A 231 11.42 -19.13 -6.32
C GLY A 231 12.68 -19.80 -6.88
N ASP A 232 13.29 -19.25 -7.93
CA ASP A 232 14.55 -19.73 -8.46
C ASP A 232 15.65 -19.65 -7.37
N PRO A 233 16.30 -20.78 -6.98
CA PRO A 233 17.38 -20.77 -6.00
C PRO A 233 18.56 -19.85 -6.37
N SER A 234 18.78 -19.57 -7.66
CA SER A 234 19.80 -18.62 -8.12
C SER A 234 19.43 -17.15 -7.88
N ALA A 235 18.19 -16.86 -7.46
CA ALA A 235 17.69 -15.51 -7.19
C ALA A 235 17.92 -15.05 -5.73
N LYS A 236 18.51 -15.86 -4.87
CA LYS A 236 18.66 -15.58 -3.43
C LYS A 236 19.40 -14.28 -3.10
N ASP A 237 20.29 -13.82 -3.96
CA ASP A 237 21.04 -12.57 -3.79
C ASP A 237 20.34 -11.34 -4.35
N TRP A 238 19.20 -11.52 -5.06
CA TRP A 238 18.41 -10.42 -5.62
C TRP A 238 16.88 -10.56 -5.47
N ASP A 239 16.41 -11.64 -4.83
CA ASP A 239 14.98 -11.83 -4.51
C ASP A 239 14.48 -10.86 -3.40
N TRP A 240 13.22 -10.98 -3.01
CA TRP A 240 12.61 -10.11 -1.99
C TRP A 240 13.23 -10.22 -0.59
N ASN A 241 13.94 -11.32 -0.28
CA ASN A 241 14.64 -11.50 1.00
C ASN A 241 16.09 -11.05 0.96
N SER A 242 16.64 -10.80 -0.22
CA SER A 242 18.04 -10.44 -0.40
C SER A 242 18.40 -9.11 0.25
N ALA A 243 19.65 -8.99 0.68
CA ALA A 243 20.18 -7.74 1.19
C ALA A 243 20.12 -6.61 0.14
N TYR A 244 20.32 -6.96 -1.13
CA TYR A 244 20.21 -6.04 -2.24
C TYR A 244 18.82 -5.43 -2.33
N TRP A 245 17.76 -6.26 -2.50
CA TRP A 245 16.40 -5.76 -2.68
C TRP A 245 15.91 -4.94 -1.49
N ARG A 246 16.17 -5.45 -0.28
CA ARG A 246 15.74 -4.77 0.96
C ARG A 246 16.44 -3.43 1.15
N LYS A 247 17.72 -3.28 0.75
CA LYS A 247 18.44 -2.01 0.79
C LYS A 247 18.05 -1.06 -0.33
N LEU A 248 17.72 -1.58 -1.52
CA LEU A 248 17.35 -0.77 -2.68
C LEU A 248 16.20 0.20 -2.36
N GLY A 249 15.23 -0.23 -1.55
CA GLY A 249 14.11 0.61 -1.16
C GLY A 249 13.29 1.08 -2.36
N ALA A 250 13.07 0.19 -3.34
CA ALA A 250 12.34 0.50 -4.57
C ALA A 250 10.97 1.13 -4.25
N PRO A 251 10.63 2.33 -4.77
CA PRO A 251 9.39 3.04 -4.41
C PRO A 251 8.12 2.29 -4.82
N TRP A 252 8.24 1.34 -5.73
CA TRP A 252 7.12 0.51 -6.16
C TRP A 252 6.89 -0.74 -5.31
N GLY A 253 7.81 -1.08 -4.36
CA GLY A 253 7.68 -2.33 -3.63
C GLY A 253 8.65 -2.57 -2.47
N GLY A 254 9.45 -1.58 -2.07
CA GLY A 254 10.55 -1.73 -1.10
C GLY A 254 10.28 -1.16 0.29
N THR A 255 9.04 -0.80 0.63
CA THR A 255 8.69 -0.37 2.00
C THR A 255 8.56 -1.59 2.90
N HIS A 256 9.13 -1.50 4.09
CA HIS A 256 8.89 -2.41 5.22
C HIS A 256 8.05 -1.66 6.26
N ALA A 257 7.00 -2.29 6.78
CA ALA A 257 6.21 -1.71 7.86
C ALA A 257 5.46 -2.77 8.67
N SER A 258 5.04 -2.38 9.87
CA SER A 258 4.08 -3.14 10.68
C SER A 258 2.64 -2.86 10.26
N ALA A 259 1.72 -3.77 10.58
CA ALA A 259 0.31 -3.57 10.27
C ALA A 259 -0.31 -2.36 11.01
N PRO A 260 -0.01 -2.09 12.30
CA PRO A 260 -0.45 -0.87 12.96
C PRO A 260 0.07 0.42 12.29
N ASP A 261 1.30 0.44 11.81
CA ASP A 261 1.84 1.61 11.12
C ASP A 261 1.14 1.87 9.77
N VAL A 262 0.86 0.82 8.99
CA VAL A 262 0.04 0.94 7.78
C VAL A 262 -1.37 1.43 8.13
N GLY A 263 -1.93 0.99 9.26
CA GLY A 263 -3.20 1.50 9.79
C GLY A 263 -3.14 3.01 10.06
N ARG A 264 -2.06 3.52 10.69
CA ARG A 264 -1.85 4.97 10.90
C ARG A 264 -1.78 5.74 9.58
N PHE A 265 -1.09 5.18 8.58
CA PHE A 265 -1.05 5.76 7.25
C PHE A 265 -2.43 5.88 6.61
N LEU A 266 -3.24 4.82 6.65
CA LEU A 266 -4.60 4.87 6.10
C LEU A 266 -5.52 5.81 6.90
N ALA A 267 -5.35 5.93 8.21
CA ALA A 267 -6.12 6.82 9.08
C ALA A 267 -5.93 8.30 8.72
N GLU A 268 -4.75 8.69 8.22
CA GLU A 268 -4.50 10.05 7.72
C GLU A 268 -5.51 10.43 6.63
N PHE A 269 -5.77 9.52 5.69
CA PHE A 269 -6.68 9.72 4.57
C PHE A 269 -8.14 9.48 4.95
N LEU A 270 -8.42 8.52 5.81
CA LEU A 270 -9.78 8.23 6.26
C LEU A 270 -10.37 9.38 7.06
N LEU A 271 -9.57 9.95 7.95
CA LEU A 271 -9.96 11.00 8.89
C LEU A 271 -9.56 12.40 8.42
N GLU A 272 -8.84 12.51 7.30
CA GLU A 272 -8.36 13.77 6.72
C GLU A 272 -7.62 14.64 7.76
N GLN A 273 -6.68 14.00 8.50
CA GLN A 273 -6.05 14.60 9.68
C GLN A 273 -5.16 15.81 9.38
N GLY A 274 -4.66 15.92 8.15
CA GLY A 274 -3.80 17.03 7.73
C GLY A 274 -2.39 17.01 8.35
N LYS A 275 -1.92 15.84 8.82
CA LYS A 275 -0.59 15.72 9.43
C LYS A 275 0.54 15.67 8.41
N ILE A 276 0.28 15.11 7.22
CA ILE A 276 1.28 14.92 6.16
C ILE A 276 0.92 15.62 4.86
N VAL A 277 -0.34 15.61 4.49
CA VAL A 277 -0.86 16.37 3.34
C VAL A 277 -2.13 17.13 3.77
N LYS A 278 -2.44 18.22 3.07
CA LYS A 278 -3.67 18.97 3.35
C LYS A 278 -4.91 18.08 3.21
N PRO A 279 -5.99 18.32 3.96
CA PRO A 279 -7.24 17.55 3.84
C PRO A 279 -7.78 17.50 2.41
N GLU A 280 -7.65 18.60 1.63
CA GLU A 280 -8.03 18.66 0.22
C GLU A 280 -7.19 17.69 -0.62
N THR A 281 -5.90 17.62 -0.35
CA THR A 281 -4.98 16.71 -1.05
C THR A 281 -5.23 15.27 -0.67
N ALA A 282 -5.56 14.98 0.60
CA ALA A 282 -5.99 13.64 1.02
C ALA A 282 -7.26 13.19 0.28
N ARG A 283 -8.27 14.08 0.13
CA ARG A 283 -9.47 13.81 -0.67
C ARG A 283 -9.12 13.59 -2.14
N LEU A 284 -8.26 14.43 -2.71
CA LEU A 284 -7.79 14.30 -4.08
C LEU A 284 -7.12 12.94 -4.31
N MET A 285 -6.23 12.52 -3.44
CA MET A 285 -5.52 11.24 -3.56
C MET A 285 -6.45 10.02 -3.48
N THR A 286 -7.57 10.12 -2.77
CA THR A 286 -8.55 9.03 -2.58
C THR A 286 -9.78 9.14 -3.47
N SER A 287 -9.78 10.02 -4.47
CA SER A 287 -10.83 10.18 -5.47
C SER A 287 -10.44 9.57 -6.81
N ASN A 288 -11.41 9.13 -7.62
CA ASN A 288 -11.13 8.62 -8.96
C ASN A 288 -10.72 9.73 -9.93
N HIS A 289 -9.61 9.56 -10.60
CA HIS A 289 -9.08 10.48 -11.62
C HIS A 289 -9.13 9.93 -13.04
N ASN A 290 -9.45 8.66 -13.22
CA ASN A 290 -9.54 8.05 -14.54
C ASN A 290 -10.91 8.28 -15.15
N GLY A 291 -10.95 8.47 -16.46
CA GLY A 291 -12.18 8.67 -17.22
C GLY A 291 -13.08 7.42 -17.24
N ALA A 292 -14.30 7.61 -17.73
CA ALA A 292 -15.27 6.51 -17.89
C ALA A 292 -14.67 5.37 -18.74
N GLY A 293 -14.92 4.13 -18.33
CA GLY A 293 -14.40 2.93 -19.01
C GLY A 293 -12.97 2.53 -18.63
N LEU A 294 -12.23 3.35 -17.88
CA LEU A 294 -10.94 3.00 -17.32
C LEU A 294 -11.09 2.54 -15.86
N THR A 295 -10.16 1.68 -15.40
CA THR A 295 -10.13 1.26 -13.99
C THR A 295 -10.02 2.48 -13.07
N PRO A 296 -10.92 2.63 -12.08
CA PRO A 296 -10.88 3.73 -11.13
C PRO A 296 -9.54 3.75 -10.37
N ARG A 297 -8.90 4.93 -10.33
CA ARG A 297 -7.64 5.13 -9.58
C ARG A 297 -7.60 6.51 -8.95
N GLY A 298 -7.18 6.53 -7.69
CA GLY A 298 -6.71 7.73 -7.02
C GLY A 298 -5.24 8.00 -7.35
N LEU A 299 -4.63 8.98 -6.70
CA LEU A 299 -3.22 9.28 -6.90
C LEU A 299 -2.36 8.29 -6.08
N GLY A 300 -1.88 7.25 -6.76
CA GLY A 300 -1.14 6.14 -6.16
C GLY A 300 -1.99 5.10 -5.43
N LEU A 301 -3.29 5.33 -5.24
CA LEU A 301 -4.23 4.46 -4.51
C LEU A 301 -5.24 3.80 -5.46
N SER A 302 -5.68 2.59 -5.15
CA SER A 302 -6.91 2.03 -5.67
C SER A 302 -8.10 2.71 -4.98
N VAL A 303 -9.19 2.96 -5.69
CA VAL A 303 -10.41 3.60 -5.15
C VAL A 303 -11.67 2.90 -5.65
N GLY A 304 -12.78 3.05 -4.91
CA GLY A 304 -14.04 2.38 -5.20
C GLY A 304 -14.15 1.00 -4.54
N ALA A 305 -15.27 0.29 -4.70
CA ALA A 305 -15.55 -0.98 -4.04
C ALA A 305 -14.45 -2.04 -4.28
N THR A 306 -13.75 -1.98 -5.41
CA THR A 306 -12.67 -2.91 -5.75
C THR A 306 -11.32 -2.56 -5.10
N ALA A 307 -11.20 -1.42 -4.43
CA ALA A 307 -9.97 -1.01 -3.75
C ALA A 307 -9.73 -1.77 -2.44
N GLY A 308 -10.79 -2.28 -1.84
CA GLY A 308 -10.77 -3.08 -0.62
C GLY A 308 -11.02 -4.56 -0.89
N SER A 309 -11.83 -5.16 -0.04
CA SER A 309 -12.30 -6.54 -0.16
C SER A 309 -13.75 -6.59 -0.64
N PRO A 310 -14.22 -7.72 -1.20
CA PRO A 310 -15.64 -7.91 -1.45
C PRO A 310 -16.47 -7.58 -0.21
N GLY A 311 -17.44 -6.68 -0.36
CA GLY A 311 -18.22 -6.14 0.77
C GLY A 311 -17.86 -4.69 1.15
N CYS A 312 -16.75 -4.15 0.70
CA CYS A 312 -16.45 -2.73 0.86
C CYS A 312 -17.37 -1.84 0.01
N SER A 313 -17.52 -0.57 0.42
CA SER A 313 -18.32 0.42 -0.29
C SER A 313 -17.56 1.07 -1.45
N GLU A 314 -18.28 1.85 -2.28
CA GLU A 314 -17.68 2.70 -3.32
C GLU A 314 -16.80 3.84 -2.74
N LYS A 315 -16.84 4.07 -1.44
CA LYS A 315 -16.00 5.06 -0.74
C LYS A 315 -14.70 4.48 -0.20
N SER A 316 -14.38 3.25 -0.59
CA SER A 316 -13.15 2.56 -0.18
C SER A 316 -11.95 3.03 -0.96
N PHE A 317 -10.78 2.97 -0.33
CA PHE A 317 -9.48 3.16 -0.94
C PHE A 317 -8.43 2.27 -0.27
N GLY A 318 -7.38 1.94 -0.99
CA GLY A 318 -6.34 1.06 -0.45
C GLY A 318 -5.37 0.58 -1.51
N HIS A 319 -4.65 -0.48 -1.20
CA HIS A 319 -3.76 -1.18 -2.12
C HIS A 319 -3.47 -2.61 -1.66
N THR A 320 -3.09 -3.47 -2.59
CA THR A 320 -2.57 -4.82 -2.30
C THR A 320 -1.09 -4.91 -2.65
N GLY A 321 -0.37 -5.86 -2.07
CA GLY A 321 1.02 -6.15 -2.40
C GLY A 321 1.23 -7.58 -2.88
N SER A 322 2.09 -7.77 -3.89
CA SER A 322 2.48 -9.07 -4.42
C SER A 322 3.14 -9.97 -3.38
N THR A 323 3.72 -9.38 -2.34
CA THR A 323 4.35 -10.07 -1.20
C THR A 323 3.36 -10.70 -0.22
N GLY A 324 2.04 -10.61 -0.47
CA GLY A 324 1.03 -11.21 0.39
C GLY A 324 0.35 -10.23 1.35
N THR A 325 0.29 -8.96 0.99
CA THR A 325 -0.23 -7.89 1.84
C THR A 325 -1.48 -7.24 1.24
N ILE A 326 -2.42 -6.82 2.08
CA ILE A 326 -3.60 -6.04 1.71
C ILE A 326 -3.85 -4.98 2.79
N ALA A 327 -4.17 -3.76 2.36
CA ALA A 327 -4.52 -2.67 3.24
C ALA A 327 -5.57 -1.79 2.57
N TRP A 328 -6.68 -1.53 3.26
CA TRP A 328 -7.75 -0.68 2.78
C TRP A 328 -8.44 0.08 3.90
N ALA A 329 -9.08 1.17 3.55
CA ALA A 329 -10.00 1.90 4.40
C ALA A 329 -11.33 2.13 3.66
N ASP A 330 -12.43 2.13 4.39
CA ASP A 330 -13.79 2.39 3.88
C ASP A 330 -14.43 3.52 4.68
N ARG A 331 -14.67 4.66 4.01
CA ARG A 331 -15.29 5.85 4.64
C ARG A 331 -16.74 5.63 5.06
N ALA A 332 -17.48 4.72 4.41
CA ALA A 332 -18.88 4.47 4.73
C ALA A 332 -19.05 3.76 6.08
N THR A 333 -18.07 2.93 6.45
CA THR A 333 -18.08 2.14 7.68
C THR A 333 -17.06 2.62 8.72
N GLU A 334 -16.25 3.64 8.36
CA GLU A 334 -15.12 4.14 9.16
C GLU A 334 -14.16 3.01 9.58
N THR A 335 -13.90 2.09 8.64
CA THR A 335 -13.09 0.90 8.90
C THR A 335 -11.76 0.99 8.18
N ILE A 336 -10.70 0.59 8.87
CA ILE A 336 -9.37 0.29 8.30
C ILE A 336 -9.10 -1.19 8.53
N CYS A 337 -8.64 -1.87 7.49
CA CYS A 337 -8.19 -3.25 7.56
C CYS A 337 -6.82 -3.39 6.92
N VAL A 338 -5.88 -3.96 7.67
CA VAL A 338 -4.54 -4.30 7.21
C VAL A 338 -4.27 -5.76 7.53
N VAL A 339 -3.99 -6.57 6.52
CA VAL A 339 -3.55 -7.95 6.69
C VAL A 339 -2.23 -8.12 5.96
N LEU A 340 -1.18 -8.42 6.72
CA LEU A 340 0.16 -8.66 6.22
C LEU A 340 0.49 -10.14 6.42
N THR A 341 0.92 -10.82 5.35
CA THR A 341 1.36 -12.21 5.40
C THR A 341 2.72 -12.38 4.73
N SER A 342 3.44 -13.43 5.09
CA SER A 342 4.70 -13.83 4.43
C SER A 342 4.47 -14.59 3.12
N LEU A 343 3.25 -15.08 2.86
CA LEU A 343 2.91 -15.85 1.68
C LEU A 343 2.62 -14.92 0.50
N PRO A 344 3.34 -15.01 -0.64
CA PRO A 344 3.06 -14.19 -1.82
C PRO A 344 1.64 -14.35 -2.36
N ALA A 345 1.05 -13.26 -2.87
CA ALA A 345 -0.34 -13.16 -3.29
C ALA A 345 -0.79 -14.21 -4.34
N ARG A 346 0.15 -14.69 -5.15
CA ARG A 346 -0.12 -15.66 -6.22
C ARG A 346 0.00 -17.13 -5.79
N ALA A 347 0.45 -17.39 -4.55
CA ALA A 347 0.76 -18.74 -4.08
C ALA A 347 -0.47 -19.66 -4.02
N VAL A 348 -1.62 -19.11 -3.68
CA VAL A 348 -2.86 -19.86 -3.49
C VAL A 348 -4.09 -19.00 -3.75
N GLN A 349 -5.21 -19.63 -4.18
CA GLN A 349 -6.51 -19.00 -4.37
C GLN A 349 -7.61 -19.88 -3.74
N PRO A 350 -8.49 -19.34 -2.84
CA PRO A 350 -8.42 -17.98 -2.30
C PRO A 350 -7.24 -17.79 -1.33
N HIS A 351 -6.62 -16.60 -1.34
CA HIS A 351 -5.50 -16.31 -0.46
C HIS A 351 -6.00 -16.00 0.97
N PRO A 352 -5.35 -16.52 2.05
CA PRO A 352 -5.78 -16.29 3.43
C PRO A 352 -5.93 -14.82 3.82
N ARG A 353 -5.07 -13.91 3.30
CA ARG A 353 -5.22 -12.46 3.53
C ARG A 353 -6.52 -11.91 2.96
N ASP A 354 -6.92 -12.38 1.77
CA ASP A 354 -8.12 -11.90 1.08
C ASP A 354 -9.39 -12.41 1.81
N VAL A 355 -9.37 -13.67 2.25
CA VAL A 355 -10.47 -14.26 3.04
C VAL A 355 -10.62 -13.54 4.39
N ALA A 356 -9.52 -13.29 5.12
CA ALA A 356 -9.56 -12.58 6.39
C ALA A 356 -10.06 -11.13 6.20
N ALA A 357 -9.52 -10.40 5.22
CA ALA A 357 -9.92 -9.03 4.92
C ALA A 357 -11.38 -8.93 4.45
N GLN A 358 -11.89 -9.91 3.69
CA GLN A 358 -13.31 -9.98 3.31
C GLN A 358 -14.23 -10.18 4.51
N ARG A 359 -13.82 -11.02 5.48
CA ARG A 359 -14.59 -11.18 6.71
C ARG A 359 -14.70 -9.86 7.47
N VAL A 360 -13.60 -9.08 7.56
CA VAL A 360 -13.63 -7.74 8.15
C VAL A 360 -14.60 -6.82 7.42
N ALA A 361 -14.59 -6.78 6.07
CA ALA A 361 -15.51 -5.96 5.29
C ALA A 361 -16.99 -6.32 5.52
N ASN A 362 -17.31 -7.60 5.77
CA ASN A 362 -18.66 -8.06 6.06
C ASN A 362 -19.11 -7.74 7.51
N VAL A 363 -18.17 -7.61 8.44
CA VAL A 363 -18.43 -7.19 9.84
C VAL A 363 -18.82 -5.73 9.94
N ALA A 364 -18.26 -4.92 9.04
CA ALA A 364 -18.40 -3.47 9.08
C ALA A 364 -19.79 -2.98 8.64
N LYS A 365 -20.65 -3.87 8.12
CA LYS A 365 -22.04 -3.60 7.78
C LYS A 365 -22.97 -3.82 8.96
#